data_92ac3643a1201d06c57f889bdc802929
#
_entry.id   92ac3643a1201d06c57f889bdc802929
#
_cell.length_a   1.000
_cell.length_b   1.000
_cell.length_c   1.000
_cell.angle_alpha   90.00
_cell.angle_beta   90.00
_cell.angle_gamma   90.00
#
_symmetry.space_group_name_H-M   'P 1'
#
loop_
_entity.id
_entity.type
_entity.pdbx_description
1 polymer ?
#
loop_
_entity_poly.entity_id
_entity_poly.type
_entity_poly.pdbx_seq_one_letter_code
_entity_poly.pdbx_strand_id
1 'polypeptide(L)'
;MRNIIYIVLIIFIFINISYSYQMHLLNGPTAIGGLKMINDYKNIDIKIINSPENMLSSIIKGEADIAAIPSNMAAIIFNRKLQYKALAVVSETKLFIVSANKKIQTINDLKNKTIYCGSKLAVPDLMLQYLISKERIENVNINYSFSNPYLAKAAASKNADIAILPEPFLSSAMLENKDMHIVVEMSEYIEDYPVSVLIVKNSFINQNKYLLKEILEEYRKSAFYILNNRDEIENLIKKTSIIINPKAAVYGLDRMGITFYSGEEMKFALNNYYNFIYNFDKKLIGDKIPSDDFYYIN
;
A
#
# COMPACT_ATOMS: atom_id res chain seq x y z
N MET A 1 61.50 48.69 -9.61
CA MET A 1 60.01 48.55 -9.63
C MET A 1 59.68 47.07 -9.84
N ARG A 2 59.27 46.42 -8.80
CA ARG A 2 59.01 44.96 -8.80
C ARG A 2 57.50 44.75 -8.99
N ASN A 3 57.13 44.22 -10.18
CA ASN A 3 55.74 43.86 -10.49
C ASN A 3 55.36 42.62 -9.68
N ILE A 4 54.43 42.73 -8.76
CA ILE A 4 53.82 41.63 -8.02
C ILE A 4 52.61 41.18 -8.84
N ILE A 5 52.73 40.05 -9.48
CA ILE A 5 51.63 39.38 -10.19
C ILE A 5 50.83 38.63 -9.12
N TYR A 6 49.62 39.10 -8.81
CA TYR A 6 48.63 38.38 -7.98
C TYR A 6 47.95 37.31 -8.87
N ILE A 7 48.32 36.03 -8.67
CA ILE A 7 47.56 34.90 -9.20
C ILE A 7 46.36 34.70 -8.28
N VAL A 8 45.15 35.11 -8.78
CA VAL A 8 43.90 34.78 -8.12
C VAL A 8 43.56 33.35 -8.48
N LEU A 9 43.80 32.44 -7.57
CA LEU A 9 43.38 31.03 -7.67
C LEU A 9 41.88 30.94 -7.39
N ILE A 10 41.03 30.92 -8.43
CA ILE A 10 39.60 30.68 -8.27
C ILE A 10 39.44 29.18 -8.04
N ILE A 11 39.31 28.79 -6.78
CA ILE A 11 38.92 27.44 -6.40
C ILE A 11 37.41 27.31 -6.70
N PHE A 12 37.07 26.71 -7.82
CA PHE A 12 35.70 26.21 -8.06
C PHE A 12 35.44 25.05 -7.11
N ILE A 13 34.86 25.32 -5.96
CA ILE A 13 34.26 24.30 -5.11
C ILE A 13 33.02 23.80 -5.85
N PHE A 14 33.15 22.72 -6.59
CA PHE A 14 32.02 21.94 -7.04
C PHE A 14 31.36 21.35 -5.78
N ILE A 15 30.38 22.06 -5.23
CA ILE A 15 29.47 21.46 -4.28
C ILE A 15 28.68 20.44 -5.10
N ASN A 16 29.12 19.18 -5.06
CA ASN A 16 28.30 18.06 -5.49
C ASN A 16 27.11 18.02 -4.52
N ILE A 17 26.04 18.74 -4.85
CA ILE A 17 24.74 18.49 -4.24
C ILE A 17 24.35 17.11 -4.73
N SER A 18 24.70 16.09 -3.94
CA SER A 18 24.21 14.75 -4.16
C SER A 18 22.71 14.82 -3.94
N TYR A 19 21.94 15.00 -5.00
CA TYR A 19 20.50 14.82 -4.96
C TYR A 19 20.26 13.35 -4.64
N SER A 20 19.93 13.06 -3.40
CA SER A 20 19.44 11.75 -3.01
C SER A 20 18.00 11.64 -3.48
N TYR A 21 17.75 10.80 -4.49
CA TYR A 21 16.39 10.49 -4.92
C TYR A 21 15.63 9.80 -3.79
N GLN A 22 14.32 10.06 -3.73
CA GLN A 22 13.48 9.64 -2.62
C GLN A 22 12.43 8.63 -3.08
N MET A 23 12.39 7.48 -2.42
CA MET A 23 11.31 6.50 -2.55
C MET A 23 10.52 6.44 -1.25
N HIS A 24 9.22 6.67 -1.34
CA HIS A 24 8.33 6.63 -0.18
C HIS A 24 7.44 5.41 -0.23
N LEU A 25 7.46 4.59 0.83
CA LEU A 25 6.64 3.38 0.96
C LEU A 25 5.64 3.55 2.10
N LEU A 26 4.38 3.21 1.89
CA LEU A 26 3.41 3.17 2.99
C LEU A 26 3.75 2.04 3.96
N ASN A 27 3.61 2.33 5.25
CA ASN A 27 3.72 1.35 6.31
C ASN A 27 2.62 0.29 6.15
N GLY A 28 3.01 -0.97 5.98
CA GLY A 28 2.10 -2.08 5.67
C GLY A 28 2.70 -3.04 4.65
N PRO A 29 1.86 -3.71 3.84
CA PRO A 29 2.32 -4.69 2.85
C PRO A 29 3.38 -4.14 1.89
N THR A 30 3.28 -2.88 1.46
CA THR A 30 4.26 -2.25 0.56
C THR A 30 5.64 -2.10 1.19
N ALA A 31 5.72 -1.70 2.47
CA ALA A 31 6.97 -1.60 3.20
C ALA A 31 7.55 -2.99 3.52
N ILE A 32 6.69 -3.96 3.86
CA ILE A 32 7.09 -5.35 4.09
C ILE A 32 7.65 -5.97 2.80
N GLY A 33 6.98 -5.79 1.65
CA GLY A 33 7.50 -6.24 0.34
C GLY A 33 8.86 -5.61 0.00
N GLY A 34 9.08 -4.36 0.40
CA GLY A 34 10.34 -3.64 0.20
C GLY A 34 11.44 -3.89 1.25
N LEU A 35 11.23 -4.72 2.28
CA LEU A 35 12.13 -4.86 3.44
C LEU A 35 13.58 -5.17 3.06
N LYS A 36 13.80 -6.11 2.15
CA LYS A 36 15.15 -6.49 1.70
C LYS A 36 15.81 -5.32 0.99
N MET A 37 15.08 -4.63 0.11
CA MET A 37 15.55 -3.43 -0.58
C MET A 37 15.87 -2.30 0.42
N ILE A 38 15.02 -2.03 1.40
CA ILE A 38 15.25 -1.00 2.44
C ILE A 38 16.56 -1.27 3.18
N ASN A 39 16.85 -2.54 3.48
CA ASN A 39 18.03 -2.92 4.24
C ASN A 39 19.32 -2.83 3.39
N ASP A 40 19.29 -3.28 2.15
CA ASP A 40 20.50 -3.57 1.37
C ASP A 40 20.79 -2.55 0.26
N TYR A 41 19.77 -1.94 -0.34
CA TYR A 41 19.94 -1.05 -1.49
C TYR A 41 20.15 0.40 -1.06
N LYS A 42 21.19 1.06 -1.59
CA LYS A 42 21.65 2.38 -1.15
C LYS A 42 21.63 3.46 -2.24
N ASN A 43 21.20 3.13 -3.47
CA ASN A 43 21.18 4.09 -4.57
C ASN A 43 19.94 5.01 -4.56
N ILE A 44 19.04 4.82 -3.61
CA ILE A 44 17.88 5.68 -3.37
C ILE A 44 17.61 5.74 -1.87
N ASP A 45 17.20 6.89 -1.36
CA ASP A 45 16.78 7.03 0.04
C ASP A 45 15.33 6.57 0.19
N ILE A 46 15.08 5.60 1.07
CA ILE A 46 13.75 5.01 1.25
C ILE A 46 13.16 5.46 2.56
N LYS A 47 12.00 6.14 2.51
CA LYS A 47 11.24 6.58 3.68
C LYS A 47 9.96 5.80 3.86
N ILE A 48 9.67 5.43 5.10
CA ILE A 48 8.40 4.80 5.48
C ILE A 48 7.42 5.88 5.91
N ILE A 49 6.26 5.91 5.28
CA ILE A 49 5.19 6.88 5.53
C ILE A 49 4.03 6.15 6.21
N ASN A 50 3.53 6.71 7.32
CA ASN A 50 2.59 6.00 8.18
C ASN A 50 1.10 6.19 7.79
N SER A 51 0.78 7.15 6.92
CA SER A 51 -0.61 7.34 6.47
C SER A 51 -0.69 7.78 5.01
N PRO A 52 -1.80 7.45 4.31
CA PRO A 52 -2.06 7.91 2.95
C PRO A 52 -2.08 9.44 2.84
N GLU A 53 -2.57 10.16 3.84
CA GLU A 53 -2.65 11.63 3.85
C GLU A 53 -1.25 12.26 3.86
N ASN A 54 -0.34 11.74 4.70
CA ASN A 54 1.06 12.16 4.73
C ASN A 54 1.77 11.84 3.41
N MET A 55 1.47 10.68 2.82
CA MET A 55 1.98 10.30 1.52
C MET A 55 1.51 11.26 0.42
N LEU A 56 0.22 11.61 0.39
CA LEU A 56 -0.32 12.57 -0.56
C LEU A 56 0.33 13.96 -0.39
N SER A 57 0.52 14.41 0.85
CA SER A 57 1.22 15.67 1.15
C SER A 57 2.64 15.67 0.58
N SER A 58 3.39 14.61 0.77
CA SER A 58 4.75 14.43 0.25
C SER A 58 4.79 14.46 -1.29
N ILE A 59 3.83 13.80 -1.96
CA ILE A 59 3.70 13.79 -3.42
C ILE A 59 3.39 15.19 -3.95
N ILE A 60 2.45 15.91 -3.32
CA ILE A 60 2.08 17.29 -3.72
C ILE A 60 3.27 18.24 -3.58
N LYS A 61 4.07 18.09 -2.53
CA LYS A 61 5.30 18.87 -2.34
C LYS A 61 6.45 18.46 -3.27
N GLY A 62 6.28 17.35 -4.02
CA GLY A 62 7.30 16.82 -4.91
C GLY A 62 8.49 16.20 -4.20
N GLU A 63 8.34 15.79 -2.94
CA GLU A 63 9.40 15.18 -2.11
C GLU A 63 9.67 13.72 -2.50
N ALA A 64 8.68 13.00 -3.04
CA ALA A 64 8.83 11.63 -3.50
C ALA A 64 9.07 11.57 -5.00
N ASP A 65 10.17 10.97 -5.42
CA ASP A 65 10.42 10.64 -6.85
C ASP A 65 9.67 9.37 -7.24
N ILE A 66 9.62 8.40 -6.33
CA ILE A 66 8.85 7.17 -6.44
C ILE A 66 8.02 7.01 -5.16
N ALA A 67 6.77 6.57 -5.28
CA ALA A 67 5.92 6.33 -4.11
C ALA A 67 5.06 5.07 -4.28
N ALA A 68 4.93 4.27 -3.20
CA ALA A 68 3.94 3.20 -3.12
C ALA A 68 2.68 3.73 -2.44
N ILE A 69 1.57 3.79 -3.16
CA ILE A 69 0.32 4.43 -2.72
C ILE A 69 -0.90 3.55 -3.02
N PRO A 70 -2.05 3.82 -2.39
CA PRO A 70 -3.31 3.20 -2.79
C PRO A 70 -3.64 3.46 -4.26
N SER A 71 -4.09 2.43 -4.97
CA SER A 71 -4.32 2.50 -6.42
C SER A 71 -5.37 3.54 -6.81
N ASN A 72 -6.43 3.70 -6.02
CA ASN A 72 -7.43 4.76 -6.24
C ASN A 72 -6.83 6.16 -6.06
N MET A 73 -5.91 6.36 -5.11
CA MET A 73 -5.19 7.62 -4.93
C MET A 73 -4.28 7.92 -6.13
N ALA A 74 -3.66 6.90 -6.72
CA ALA A 74 -2.85 7.06 -7.93
C ALA A 74 -3.68 7.62 -9.10
N ALA A 75 -4.90 7.13 -9.29
CA ALA A 75 -5.83 7.67 -10.28
C ALA A 75 -6.19 9.14 -9.99
N ILE A 76 -6.47 9.49 -8.73
CA ILE A 76 -6.74 10.88 -8.34
C ILE A 76 -5.55 11.80 -8.64
N ILE A 77 -4.34 11.36 -8.30
CA ILE A 77 -3.09 12.13 -8.54
C ILE A 77 -2.92 12.41 -10.03
N PHE A 78 -3.08 11.39 -10.87
CA PHE A 78 -3.00 11.54 -12.32
C PHE A 78 -4.09 12.46 -12.86
N ASN A 79 -5.34 12.26 -12.47
CA ASN A 79 -6.48 13.04 -12.92
C ASN A 79 -6.41 14.53 -12.51
N ARG A 80 -5.71 14.82 -11.40
CA ARG A 80 -5.34 16.19 -10.99
C ARG A 80 -4.08 16.73 -11.67
N LYS A 81 -3.54 16.00 -12.67
CA LYS A 81 -2.36 16.40 -13.46
C LYS A 81 -1.08 16.57 -12.63
N LEU A 82 -0.99 15.93 -11.49
CA LEU A 82 0.28 15.77 -10.79
C LEU A 82 1.12 14.77 -11.60
N GLN A 83 2.28 15.19 -12.02
CA GLN A 83 3.12 14.57 -13.05
C GLN A 83 3.74 13.23 -12.61
N TYR A 84 2.88 12.22 -12.36
CA TYR A 84 3.26 10.86 -11.99
C TYR A 84 2.60 9.83 -12.91
N LYS A 85 3.29 8.69 -13.09
CA LYS A 85 2.81 7.51 -13.83
C LYS A 85 2.85 6.26 -12.95
N ALA A 86 1.95 5.31 -13.21
CA ALA A 86 1.99 4.00 -12.56
C ALA A 86 3.13 3.14 -13.13
N LEU A 87 3.87 2.46 -12.24
CA LEU A 87 5.04 1.64 -12.57
C LEU A 87 4.80 0.14 -12.41
N ALA A 88 4.24 -0.26 -11.24
CA ALA A 88 4.00 -1.65 -10.90
C ALA A 88 2.94 -1.75 -9.81
N VAL A 89 2.11 -2.78 -9.86
CA VAL A 89 1.29 -3.20 -8.73
C VAL A 89 2.18 -3.96 -7.75
N VAL A 90 2.03 -3.64 -6.46
CA VAL A 90 2.88 -4.18 -5.39
C VAL A 90 2.11 -4.83 -4.24
N SER A 91 0.79 -4.67 -4.23
CA SER A 91 -0.09 -5.48 -3.37
C SER A 91 -1.50 -5.57 -3.94
N GLU A 92 -2.15 -6.69 -3.65
CA GLU A 92 -3.54 -6.97 -4.00
C GLU A 92 -4.44 -7.00 -2.77
N THR A 93 -5.77 -6.94 -3.01
CA THR A 93 -6.78 -6.98 -1.95
C THR A 93 -6.75 -8.33 -1.25
N LYS A 94 -6.43 -8.30 0.05
CA LYS A 94 -6.64 -9.43 0.95
C LYS A 94 -7.35 -8.90 2.19
N LEU A 95 -8.65 -9.13 2.24
CA LEU A 95 -9.55 -8.64 3.29
C LEU A 95 -10.33 -9.79 3.90
N PHE A 96 -10.55 -9.70 5.20
CA PHE A 96 -11.17 -10.76 5.97
C PHE A 96 -12.24 -10.18 6.89
N ILE A 97 -13.43 -10.75 6.88
CA ILE A 97 -14.42 -10.53 7.93
C ILE A 97 -14.13 -11.54 9.04
N VAL A 98 -13.96 -11.05 10.23
CA VAL A 98 -13.49 -11.83 11.40
C VAL A 98 -14.39 -11.63 12.60
N SER A 99 -14.41 -12.63 13.49
CA SER A 99 -15.10 -12.56 14.77
C SER A 99 -14.37 -13.39 15.83
N ALA A 100 -14.51 -13.01 17.09
CA ALA A 100 -14.17 -13.86 18.25
C ALA A 100 -15.40 -14.58 18.81
N ASN A 101 -16.57 -14.37 18.21
CA ASN A 101 -17.83 -14.99 18.63
C ASN A 101 -18.09 -16.26 17.82
N LYS A 102 -17.98 -17.41 18.50
CA LYS A 102 -18.15 -18.74 17.88
C LYS A 102 -19.53 -18.99 17.26
N LYS A 103 -20.50 -18.10 17.45
CA LYS A 103 -21.82 -18.15 16.78
C LYS A 103 -21.81 -17.50 15.40
N ILE A 104 -20.76 -16.79 15.03
CA ILE A 104 -20.59 -16.12 13.75
C ILE A 104 -19.56 -16.92 12.95
N GLN A 105 -20.02 -17.79 12.04
CA GLN A 105 -19.14 -18.73 11.32
C GLN A 105 -19.20 -18.59 9.80
N THR A 106 -20.26 -18.02 9.29
CA THR A 106 -20.55 -17.95 7.85
C THR A 106 -21.05 -16.56 7.45
N ILE A 107 -21.06 -16.28 6.17
CA ILE A 107 -21.61 -15.05 5.60
C ILE A 107 -23.09 -14.84 5.99
N ASN A 108 -23.87 -15.90 6.15
CA ASN A 108 -25.27 -15.82 6.53
C ASN A 108 -25.47 -15.30 7.98
N ASP A 109 -24.48 -15.50 8.84
CA ASP A 109 -24.52 -15.01 10.23
C ASP A 109 -24.32 -13.49 10.34
N LEU A 110 -23.97 -12.83 9.23
CA LEU A 110 -23.82 -11.37 9.14
C LEU A 110 -25.16 -10.63 9.06
N LYS A 111 -26.27 -11.32 8.73
CA LYS A 111 -27.63 -10.75 8.68
C LYS A 111 -28.02 -10.16 10.04
N ASN A 112 -28.58 -8.94 10.04
CA ASN A 112 -28.99 -8.17 11.22
C ASN A 112 -27.84 -7.86 12.19
N LYS A 113 -26.59 -7.78 11.70
CA LYS A 113 -25.39 -7.51 12.51
C LYS A 113 -24.79 -6.14 12.22
N THR A 114 -23.97 -5.69 13.17
CA THR A 114 -23.07 -4.57 12.97
C THR A 114 -21.68 -5.09 12.62
N ILE A 115 -21.12 -4.64 11.50
CA ILE A 115 -19.77 -4.93 11.07
C ILE A 115 -18.92 -3.67 11.22
N TYR A 116 -17.82 -3.77 11.93
CA TYR A 116 -16.90 -2.65 12.13
C TYR A 116 -15.87 -2.58 11.01
N CYS A 117 -15.67 -1.36 10.48
CA CYS A 117 -14.73 -1.07 9.39
C CYS A 117 -13.85 0.12 9.76
N GLY A 118 -12.56 0.06 9.40
CA GLY A 118 -11.56 1.03 9.84
C GLY A 118 -11.72 2.44 9.28
N SER A 119 -12.30 2.61 8.11
CA SER A 119 -12.50 3.93 7.48
C SER A 119 -13.58 3.88 6.42
N LYS A 120 -14.45 4.90 6.43
CA LYS A 120 -15.48 5.09 5.40
C LYS A 120 -14.85 5.46 4.06
N LEU A 121 -15.39 4.91 2.97
CA LEU A 121 -14.91 5.10 1.58
C LEU A 121 -13.48 4.61 1.30
N ALA A 122 -12.87 3.89 2.25
CA ALA A 122 -11.64 3.15 1.99
C ALA A 122 -11.94 1.80 1.33
N VAL A 123 -10.92 1.16 0.74
CA VAL A 123 -11.08 -0.13 0.04
C VAL A 123 -11.84 -1.18 0.87
N PRO A 124 -11.56 -1.39 2.18
CA PRO A 124 -12.32 -2.35 2.98
C PRO A 124 -13.82 -2.05 3.05
N ASP A 125 -14.18 -0.77 3.16
CA ASP A 125 -15.59 -0.35 3.19
C ASP A 125 -16.29 -0.60 1.87
N LEU A 126 -15.66 -0.22 0.75
CA LEU A 126 -16.22 -0.41 -0.59
C LEU A 126 -16.46 -1.89 -0.90
N MET A 127 -15.47 -2.73 -0.56
CA MET A 127 -15.57 -4.17 -0.76
C MET A 127 -16.65 -4.79 0.13
N LEU A 128 -16.77 -4.34 1.39
CA LEU A 128 -17.81 -4.78 2.30
C LEU A 128 -19.22 -4.40 1.78
N GLN A 129 -19.43 -3.16 1.35
CA GLN A 129 -20.69 -2.71 0.78
C GLN A 129 -21.05 -3.49 -0.49
N TYR A 130 -20.05 -3.73 -1.36
CA TYR A 130 -20.23 -4.55 -2.56
C TYR A 130 -20.63 -5.99 -2.20
N LEU A 131 -19.94 -6.62 -1.24
CA LEU A 131 -20.29 -7.97 -0.75
C LEU A 131 -21.72 -8.04 -0.23
N ILE A 132 -22.10 -7.09 0.65
CA ILE A 132 -23.44 -7.02 1.22
C ILE A 132 -24.51 -6.94 0.12
N SER A 133 -24.28 -6.10 -0.90
CA SER A 133 -25.19 -5.95 -2.03
C SER A 133 -25.24 -7.19 -2.91
N LYS A 134 -24.08 -7.76 -3.28
CA LYS A 134 -23.97 -8.93 -4.14
C LYS A 134 -24.64 -10.16 -3.53
N GLU A 135 -24.37 -10.43 -2.25
CA GLU A 135 -24.89 -11.59 -1.53
C GLU A 135 -26.26 -11.32 -0.88
N ARG A 136 -26.82 -10.11 -1.08
CA ARG A 136 -28.14 -9.69 -0.57
C ARG A 136 -28.28 -9.89 0.94
N ILE A 137 -27.22 -9.53 1.70
CA ILE A 137 -27.22 -9.67 3.17
C ILE A 137 -28.07 -8.56 3.76
N GLU A 138 -29.18 -8.91 4.40
CA GLU A 138 -30.14 -7.95 4.89
C GLU A 138 -29.76 -7.33 6.23
N ASN A 139 -30.10 -6.04 6.40
CA ASN A 139 -30.04 -5.29 7.68
C ASN A 139 -28.64 -5.29 8.32
N VAL A 140 -27.59 -5.16 7.50
CA VAL A 140 -26.21 -4.97 7.99
C VAL A 140 -26.01 -3.49 8.29
N ASN A 141 -25.52 -3.18 9.50
CA ASN A 141 -25.07 -1.85 9.88
C ASN A 141 -23.52 -1.81 9.80
N ILE A 142 -22.92 -0.78 9.17
CA ILE A 142 -21.48 -0.60 9.13
C ILE A 142 -21.07 0.50 10.12
N ASN A 143 -20.16 0.17 11.04
CA ASN A 143 -19.68 1.08 12.07
C ASN A 143 -18.23 1.45 11.85
N TYR A 144 -17.90 2.76 11.89
CA TYR A 144 -16.57 3.31 11.60
C TYR A 144 -15.90 3.95 12.84
N SER A 145 -16.26 3.52 14.04
CA SER A 145 -15.78 4.14 15.29
C SER A 145 -14.30 3.91 15.59
N PHE A 146 -13.66 2.97 14.91
CA PHE A 146 -12.27 2.60 15.15
C PHE A 146 -11.45 2.67 13.85
N SER A 147 -10.24 3.21 13.89
CA SER A 147 -9.25 3.02 12.81
C SER A 147 -8.62 1.63 12.90
N ASN A 148 -8.00 1.14 11.81
CA ASN A 148 -7.52 -0.26 11.73
C ASN A 148 -6.69 -0.75 12.92
N PRO A 149 -5.70 -0.01 13.48
CA PRO A 149 -4.96 -0.48 14.66
C PRO A 149 -5.84 -0.63 15.91
N TYR A 150 -6.80 0.29 16.10
CA TYR A 150 -7.74 0.25 17.21
C TYR A 150 -8.86 -0.78 16.98
N LEU A 151 -9.27 -0.97 15.71
CA LEU A 151 -10.25 -1.98 15.33
C LEU A 151 -9.73 -3.40 15.61
N ALA A 152 -8.47 -3.68 15.31
CA ALA A 152 -7.85 -4.96 15.65
C ALA A 152 -7.93 -5.26 17.16
N LYS A 153 -7.59 -4.27 18.01
CA LYS A 153 -7.69 -4.37 19.46
C LYS A 153 -9.15 -4.53 19.93
N ALA A 154 -10.07 -3.75 19.36
CA ALA A 154 -11.49 -3.83 19.69
C ALA A 154 -12.08 -5.20 19.32
N ALA A 155 -11.70 -5.77 18.19
CA ALA A 155 -12.10 -7.10 17.77
C ALA A 155 -11.52 -8.18 18.72
N ALA A 156 -10.24 -8.11 19.05
CA ALA A 156 -9.59 -9.03 19.97
C ALA A 156 -10.22 -8.99 21.38
N SER A 157 -10.59 -7.80 21.86
CA SER A 157 -11.25 -7.60 23.18
C SER A 157 -12.78 -7.79 23.17
N LYS A 158 -13.35 -8.21 22.02
CA LYS A 158 -14.80 -8.42 21.80
C LYS A 158 -15.66 -7.14 21.90
N ASN A 159 -15.06 -5.94 21.82
CA ASN A 159 -15.77 -4.65 21.73
C ASN A 159 -16.25 -4.36 20.30
N ALA A 160 -15.70 -5.05 19.30
CA ALA A 160 -16.17 -5.12 17.94
C ALA A 160 -16.39 -6.60 17.57
N ASP A 161 -17.62 -7.09 17.70
CA ASP A 161 -17.95 -8.52 17.56
C ASP A 161 -17.65 -9.06 16.18
N ILE A 162 -17.88 -8.25 15.13
CA ILE A 162 -17.56 -8.57 13.74
C ILE A 162 -16.78 -7.40 13.15
N ALA A 163 -15.61 -7.67 12.58
CA ALA A 163 -14.77 -6.63 11.98
C ALA A 163 -14.28 -7.04 10.60
N ILE A 164 -14.10 -6.08 9.68
CA ILE A 164 -13.34 -6.30 8.46
C ILE A 164 -11.91 -5.78 8.66
N LEU A 165 -10.92 -6.66 8.53
CA LEU A 165 -9.52 -6.36 8.80
C LEU A 165 -8.63 -6.80 7.63
N PRO A 166 -7.70 -5.93 7.18
CA PRO A 166 -6.56 -6.34 6.37
C PRO A 166 -5.42 -6.86 7.26
N GLU A 167 -4.42 -7.50 6.65
CA GLU A 167 -3.14 -7.76 7.32
C GLU A 167 -2.30 -6.45 7.44
N PRO A 168 -1.46 -6.31 8.46
CA PRO A 168 -1.17 -7.24 9.56
C PRO A 168 -2.13 -7.10 10.78
N PHE A 169 -3.22 -6.35 10.66
CA PHE A 169 -4.15 -6.07 11.76
C PHE A 169 -4.94 -7.32 12.16
N LEU A 170 -5.33 -8.14 11.19
CA LEU A 170 -5.93 -9.46 11.43
C LEU A 170 -4.99 -10.32 12.28
N SER A 171 -3.75 -10.49 11.85
CA SER A 171 -2.77 -11.28 12.59
C SER A 171 -2.50 -10.74 14.00
N SER A 172 -2.49 -9.41 14.16
CA SER A 172 -2.37 -8.81 15.49
C SER A 172 -3.53 -9.20 16.40
N ALA A 173 -4.77 -9.14 15.89
CA ALA A 173 -5.96 -9.56 16.65
C ALA A 173 -5.94 -11.06 16.99
N MET A 174 -5.54 -11.92 16.05
CA MET A 174 -5.44 -13.37 16.26
C MET A 174 -4.34 -13.76 17.28
N LEU A 175 -3.23 -13.02 17.31
CA LEU A 175 -2.18 -13.23 18.30
C LEU A 175 -2.63 -12.83 19.72
N GLU A 176 -3.46 -11.81 19.82
CA GLU A 176 -3.99 -11.30 21.08
C GLU A 176 -5.15 -12.17 21.62
N ASN A 177 -6.03 -12.65 20.72
CA ASN A 177 -7.19 -13.48 21.09
C ASN A 177 -7.26 -14.75 20.23
N LYS A 178 -7.13 -15.91 20.86
CA LYS A 178 -7.13 -17.21 20.18
C LYS A 178 -8.52 -17.69 19.73
N ASP A 179 -9.60 -17.05 20.19
CA ASP A 179 -10.96 -17.29 19.70
C ASP A 179 -11.23 -16.57 18.35
N MET A 180 -10.37 -15.61 17.96
CA MET A 180 -10.50 -14.92 16.67
C MET A 180 -10.38 -15.89 15.51
N HIS A 181 -11.35 -15.85 14.60
CA HIS A 181 -11.36 -16.66 13.38
C HIS A 181 -11.85 -15.85 12.19
N ILE A 182 -11.53 -16.32 11.00
CA ILE A 182 -12.02 -15.77 9.74
C ILE A 182 -13.41 -16.33 9.50
N VAL A 183 -14.38 -15.43 9.33
CA VAL A 183 -15.77 -15.74 8.99
C VAL A 183 -15.96 -15.75 7.48
N VAL A 184 -15.33 -14.77 6.81
CA VAL A 184 -15.36 -14.62 5.34
C VAL A 184 -13.99 -14.19 4.85
N GLU A 185 -13.43 -14.91 3.91
CA GLU A 185 -12.34 -14.44 3.07
C GLU A 185 -12.94 -13.76 1.84
N MET A 186 -12.68 -12.47 1.67
CA MET A 186 -13.34 -11.67 0.63
C MET A 186 -13.03 -12.17 -0.79
N SER A 187 -11.85 -12.77 -1.00
CA SER A 187 -11.44 -13.36 -2.29
C SER A 187 -12.33 -14.50 -2.78
N GLU A 188 -13.09 -15.14 -1.89
CA GLU A 188 -14.08 -16.16 -2.28
C GLU A 188 -15.31 -15.55 -2.99
N TYR A 189 -15.55 -14.28 -2.81
CA TYR A 189 -16.74 -13.56 -3.29
C TYR A 189 -16.42 -12.46 -4.30
N ILE A 190 -15.25 -11.88 -4.22
CA ILE A 190 -14.83 -10.71 -4.99
C ILE A 190 -13.43 -10.99 -5.53
N GLU A 191 -13.19 -10.68 -6.81
CA GLU A 191 -11.84 -10.78 -7.39
C GLU A 191 -10.82 -9.96 -6.60
N ASP A 192 -9.60 -10.45 -6.51
CA ASP A 192 -8.50 -9.69 -5.98
C ASP A 192 -8.18 -8.51 -6.91
N TYR A 193 -8.16 -7.31 -6.33
CA TYR A 193 -7.84 -6.09 -7.05
C TYR A 193 -6.51 -5.50 -6.60
N PRO A 194 -5.80 -4.78 -7.48
CA PRO A 194 -4.59 -4.05 -7.10
C PRO A 194 -4.91 -2.96 -6.09
N VAL A 195 -4.43 -3.11 -4.85
CA VAL A 195 -4.67 -2.16 -3.75
C VAL A 195 -3.59 -1.10 -3.70
N SER A 196 -2.34 -1.47 -4.02
CA SER A 196 -1.22 -0.55 -3.99
C SER A 196 -0.39 -0.62 -5.25
N VAL A 197 0.01 0.55 -5.73
CA VAL A 197 0.79 0.74 -6.93
C VAL A 197 2.01 1.61 -6.64
N LEU A 198 3.15 1.27 -7.20
CA LEU A 198 4.29 2.18 -7.32
C LEU A 198 3.97 3.21 -8.40
N ILE A 199 4.12 4.48 -8.07
CA ILE A 199 4.09 5.59 -9.04
C ILE A 199 5.44 6.27 -9.10
N VAL A 200 5.75 6.89 -10.22
CA VAL A 200 7.00 7.61 -10.47
C VAL A 200 6.74 8.99 -11.07
N LYS A 201 7.54 9.96 -10.66
CA LYS A 201 7.52 11.32 -11.21
C LYS A 201 8.05 11.35 -12.63
N ASN A 202 7.35 12.04 -13.53
CA ASN A 202 7.73 12.13 -14.96
C ASN A 202 9.17 12.65 -15.15
N SER A 203 9.60 13.63 -14.35
CA SER A 203 10.97 14.16 -14.41
C SER A 203 12.01 13.11 -14.05
N PHE A 204 11.71 12.23 -13.09
CA PHE A 204 12.61 11.13 -12.73
C PHE A 204 12.78 10.13 -13.88
N ILE A 205 11.67 9.74 -14.53
CA ILE A 205 11.71 8.85 -15.71
C ILE A 205 12.64 9.41 -16.78
N ASN A 206 12.49 10.70 -17.10
CA ASN A 206 13.25 11.34 -18.19
C ASN A 206 14.76 11.41 -17.92
N GLN A 207 15.14 11.56 -16.66
CA GLN A 207 16.53 11.77 -16.24
C GLN A 207 17.24 10.46 -15.85
N ASN A 208 16.50 9.43 -15.42
CA ASN A 208 17.05 8.29 -14.69
C ASN A 208 16.52 6.93 -15.15
N LYS A 209 16.36 6.70 -16.45
CA LYS A 209 15.79 5.44 -17.00
C LYS A 209 16.47 4.17 -16.48
N TYR A 210 17.80 4.16 -16.42
CA TYR A 210 18.55 2.99 -15.94
C TYR A 210 18.34 2.76 -14.44
N LEU A 211 18.43 3.82 -13.64
CA LEU A 211 18.18 3.75 -12.19
C LEU A 211 16.74 3.33 -11.89
N LEU A 212 15.75 3.82 -12.66
CA LEU A 212 14.36 3.40 -12.53
C LEU A 212 14.19 1.89 -12.74
N LYS A 213 14.81 1.35 -13.79
CA LYS A 213 14.78 -0.09 -14.07
C LYS A 213 15.42 -0.89 -12.95
N GLU A 214 16.56 -0.43 -12.44
CA GLU A 214 17.25 -1.05 -11.31
C GLU A 214 16.36 -1.04 -10.05
N ILE A 215 15.76 0.09 -9.69
CA ILE A 215 14.86 0.22 -8.54
C ILE A 215 13.66 -0.72 -8.64
N LEU A 216 13.02 -0.81 -9.80
CA LEU A 216 11.91 -1.73 -10.02
C LEU A 216 12.33 -3.19 -9.81
N GLU A 217 13.48 -3.56 -10.35
CA GLU A 217 14.01 -4.92 -10.20
C GLU A 217 14.40 -5.23 -8.76
N GLU A 218 14.99 -4.28 -8.04
CA GLU A 218 15.35 -4.46 -6.62
C GLU A 218 14.09 -4.57 -5.73
N TYR A 219 13.04 -3.79 -6.00
CA TYR A 219 11.78 -3.95 -5.29
C TYR A 219 11.14 -5.32 -5.59
N ARG A 220 11.11 -5.73 -6.86
CA ARG A 220 10.62 -7.04 -7.28
C ARG A 220 11.34 -8.18 -6.55
N LYS A 221 12.68 -8.16 -6.57
CA LYS A 221 13.53 -9.13 -5.85
C LYS A 221 13.22 -9.13 -4.37
N SER A 222 13.07 -7.95 -3.75
CA SER A 222 12.74 -7.81 -2.34
C SER A 222 11.40 -8.47 -2.01
N ALA A 223 10.34 -8.20 -2.79
CA ALA A 223 9.03 -8.78 -2.58
C ALA A 223 9.05 -10.31 -2.63
N PHE A 224 9.69 -10.88 -3.66
CA PHE A 224 9.84 -12.35 -3.76
C PHE A 224 10.75 -12.93 -2.69
N TYR A 225 11.80 -12.21 -2.28
CA TYR A 225 12.67 -12.65 -1.19
C TYR A 225 11.88 -12.79 0.11
N ILE A 226 11.09 -11.79 0.48
CA ILE A 226 10.30 -11.78 1.71
C ILE A 226 9.29 -12.94 1.73
N LEU A 227 8.62 -13.21 0.62
CA LEU A 227 7.66 -14.32 0.51
C LEU A 227 8.33 -15.70 0.71
N ASN A 228 9.61 -15.84 0.38
CA ASN A 228 10.35 -17.10 0.45
C ASN A 228 11.28 -17.24 1.66
N ASN A 229 11.50 -16.17 2.46
CA ASN A 229 12.44 -16.15 3.58
C ASN A 229 11.78 -15.61 4.85
N ARG A 230 10.68 -16.26 5.26
CA ARG A 230 9.83 -15.86 6.40
C ARG A 230 10.62 -15.64 7.69
N ASP A 231 11.61 -16.48 7.97
CA ASP A 231 12.39 -16.45 9.21
C ASP A 231 13.24 -15.18 9.37
N GLU A 232 13.55 -14.50 8.26
CA GLU A 232 14.34 -13.27 8.29
C GLU A 232 13.51 -12.02 8.56
N ILE A 233 12.18 -12.07 8.37
CA ILE A 233 11.29 -10.89 8.40
C ILE A 233 11.35 -10.15 9.74
N GLU A 234 11.30 -10.88 10.87
CA GLU A 234 11.37 -10.24 12.18
C GLU A 234 12.66 -9.44 12.36
N ASN A 235 13.79 -9.98 11.91
CA ASN A 235 15.08 -9.32 12.04
C ASN A 235 15.18 -8.10 11.10
N LEU A 236 14.64 -8.21 9.88
CA LEU A 236 14.60 -7.09 8.93
C LEU A 236 13.71 -5.96 9.44
N ILE A 237 12.52 -6.26 9.98
CA ILE A 237 11.63 -5.23 10.55
C ILE A 237 12.32 -4.50 11.69
N LYS A 238 13.01 -5.22 12.61
CA LYS A 238 13.71 -4.59 13.74
C LYS A 238 14.84 -3.64 13.33
N LYS A 239 15.37 -3.76 12.11
CA LYS A 239 16.41 -2.89 11.55
C LYS A 239 15.86 -1.68 10.80
N THR A 240 14.55 -1.58 10.66
CA THR A 240 13.87 -0.54 9.88
C THR A 240 12.99 0.33 10.77
N SER A 241 12.47 1.43 10.23
CA SER A 241 11.47 2.29 10.89
C SER A 241 10.03 1.83 10.68
N ILE A 242 9.81 0.60 10.23
CA ILE A 242 8.48 0.03 10.01
C ILE A 242 7.79 -0.19 11.35
N ILE A 243 6.62 0.45 11.53
CA ILE A 243 5.82 0.37 12.77
C ILE A 243 4.77 -0.74 12.60
N ILE A 244 5.22 -1.99 12.63
CA ILE A 244 4.38 -3.19 12.56
C ILE A 244 4.88 -4.16 13.63
N ASN A 245 3.95 -4.90 14.25
CA ASN A 245 4.33 -6.02 15.11
C ASN A 245 5.03 -7.10 14.26
N PRO A 246 6.32 -7.39 14.50
CA PRO A 246 7.08 -8.33 13.67
C PRO A 246 6.46 -9.73 13.64
N LYS A 247 5.94 -10.20 14.78
CA LYS A 247 5.28 -11.52 14.86
C LYS A 247 3.99 -11.55 14.04
N ALA A 248 3.21 -10.46 14.07
CA ALA A 248 2.00 -10.36 13.24
C ALA A 248 2.35 -10.32 11.75
N ALA A 249 3.43 -9.64 11.36
CA ALA A 249 3.91 -9.63 9.98
C ALA A 249 4.30 -11.03 9.49
N VAL A 250 5.04 -11.79 10.29
CA VAL A 250 5.40 -13.18 9.96
C VAL A 250 4.17 -14.08 9.90
N TYR A 251 3.28 -13.96 10.88
CA TYR A 251 2.08 -14.80 10.97
C TYR A 251 1.11 -14.56 9.81
N GLY A 252 0.97 -13.31 9.38
CA GLY A 252 0.05 -12.90 8.32
C GLY A 252 0.66 -12.82 6.91
N LEU A 253 1.93 -13.21 6.72
CA LEU A 253 2.65 -12.95 5.46
C LEU A 253 1.89 -13.40 4.21
N ASP A 254 1.37 -14.61 4.19
CA ASP A 254 0.68 -15.20 3.04
C ASP A 254 -0.66 -14.49 2.73
N ARG A 255 -1.19 -13.77 3.72
CA ARG A 255 -2.43 -13.01 3.63
C ARG A 255 -2.23 -11.51 3.38
N MET A 256 -0.97 -11.04 3.21
CA MET A 256 -0.70 -9.62 2.98
C MET A 256 -0.97 -9.16 1.55
N GLY A 257 -1.17 -10.10 0.62
CA GLY A 257 -1.36 -9.77 -0.79
C GLY A 257 -0.13 -9.13 -1.44
N ILE A 258 1.08 -9.36 -0.89
CA ILE A 258 2.32 -8.85 -1.49
C ILE A 258 2.51 -9.51 -2.85
N THR A 259 2.70 -8.70 -3.87
CA THR A 259 2.87 -9.14 -5.26
C THR A 259 3.78 -8.18 -6.01
N PHE A 260 4.11 -8.50 -7.25
CA PHE A 260 4.78 -7.57 -8.16
C PHE A 260 4.47 -7.93 -9.61
N TYR A 261 3.80 -7.03 -10.31
CA TYR A 261 3.66 -7.07 -11.76
C TYR A 261 3.62 -5.66 -12.36
N SER A 262 4.09 -5.51 -13.60
CA SER A 262 4.27 -4.23 -14.27
C SER A 262 3.86 -4.32 -15.75
N GLY A 263 4.02 -3.24 -16.51
CA GLY A 263 3.72 -3.24 -17.94
C GLY A 263 2.24 -3.48 -18.24
N GLU A 264 1.96 -4.29 -19.27
CA GLU A 264 0.57 -4.54 -19.74
C GLU A 264 -0.28 -5.28 -18.70
N GLU A 265 0.31 -6.17 -17.90
CA GLU A 265 -0.39 -6.87 -16.82
C GLU A 265 -0.88 -5.89 -15.75
N MET A 266 -0.02 -4.98 -15.30
CA MET A 266 -0.40 -3.89 -14.40
C MET A 266 -1.51 -3.02 -14.99
N LYS A 267 -1.37 -2.62 -16.26
CA LYS A 267 -2.38 -1.80 -16.96
C LYS A 267 -3.73 -2.49 -16.97
N PHE A 268 -3.77 -3.76 -17.34
CA PHE A 268 -4.99 -4.55 -17.38
C PHE A 268 -5.66 -4.64 -16.00
N ALA A 269 -4.92 -5.00 -14.97
CA ALA A 269 -5.43 -5.13 -13.61
C ALA A 269 -5.94 -3.80 -13.05
N LEU A 270 -5.18 -2.70 -13.23
CA LEU A 270 -5.59 -1.38 -12.78
C LEU A 270 -6.83 -0.87 -13.54
N ASN A 271 -6.95 -1.13 -14.83
CA ASN A 271 -8.14 -0.75 -15.60
C ASN A 271 -9.39 -1.48 -15.09
N ASN A 272 -9.31 -2.78 -14.80
CA ASN A 272 -10.42 -3.55 -14.23
C ASN A 272 -10.83 -2.96 -12.87
N TYR A 273 -9.86 -2.68 -12.00
CA TYR A 273 -10.10 -2.05 -10.71
C TYR A 273 -10.74 -0.66 -10.84
N TYR A 274 -10.24 0.20 -11.75
CA TYR A 274 -10.81 1.54 -11.93
C TYR A 274 -12.20 1.51 -12.54
N ASN A 275 -12.51 0.57 -13.43
CA ASN A 275 -13.87 0.36 -13.92
C ASN A 275 -14.81 -0.07 -12.78
N PHE A 276 -14.37 -0.99 -11.91
CA PHE A 276 -15.14 -1.39 -10.74
C PHE A 276 -15.45 -0.20 -9.83
N ILE A 277 -14.40 0.57 -9.44
CA ILE A 277 -14.57 1.76 -8.58
C ILE A 277 -15.41 2.85 -9.23
N TYR A 278 -15.23 3.11 -10.53
CA TYR A 278 -15.98 4.11 -11.28
C TYR A 278 -17.49 3.83 -11.25
N ASN A 279 -17.87 2.58 -11.40
CA ASN A 279 -19.27 2.15 -11.34
C ASN A 279 -19.84 2.22 -9.93
N PHE A 280 -19.01 2.14 -8.90
CA PHE A 280 -19.43 2.27 -7.49
C PHE A 280 -19.52 3.74 -7.06
N ASP A 281 -18.43 4.49 -7.15
CA ASP A 281 -18.35 5.94 -6.95
C ASP A 281 -17.12 6.53 -7.67
N LYS A 282 -17.37 7.17 -8.80
CA LYS A 282 -16.31 7.79 -9.64
C LYS A 282 -15.43 8.80 -8.92
N LYS A 283 -15.93 9.45 -7.84
CA LYS A 283 -15.16 10.44 -7.06
C LYS A 283 -13.93 9.81 -6.41
N LEU A 284 -13.97 8.51 -6.14
CA LEU A 284 -12.88 7.77 -5.50
C LEU A 284 -11.65 7.59 -6.39
N ILE A 285 -11.78 7.88 -7.68
CA ILE A 285 -10.69 7.89 -8.65
C ILE A 285 -10.53 9.25 -9.38
N GLY A 286 -11.15 10.31 -8.83
CA GLY A 286 -11.08 11.65 -9.42
C GLY A 286 -11.96 11.84 -10.64
N ASP A 287 -13.15 11.30 -10.63
CA ASP A 287 -14.28 11.44 -11.57
C ASP A 287 -14.10 10.81 -12.95
N LYS A 288 -12.96 10.23 -13.27
CA LYS A 288 -12.70 9.55 -14.55
C LYS A 288 -11.65 8.45 -14.42
N ILE A 289 -11.75 7.46 -15.29
CA ILE A 289 -10.73 6.41 -15.43
C ILE A 289 -9.47 7.04 -16.05
N PRO A 290 -8.26 6.77 -15.52
CA PRO A 290 -7.02 7.26 -16.11
C PRO A 290 -6.84 6.81 -17.56
N SER A 291 -6.32 7.74 -18.41
CA SER A 291 -5.96 7.40 -19.79
C SER A 291 -4.68 6.57 -19.87
N ASP A 292 -4.36 6.06 -21.07
CA ASP A 292 -3.17 5.26 -21.34
C ASP A 292 -1.85 5.94 -20.92
N ASP A 293 -1.80 7.26 -20.95
CA ASP A 293 -0.64 8.04 -20.49
C ASP A 293 -0.31 7.86 -19.01
N PHE A 294 -1.25 7.34 -18.23
CA PHE A 294 -1.03 7.03 -16.82
C PHE A 294 -0.03 5.89 -16.61
N TYR A 295 0.02 4.94 -17.52
CA TYR A 295 0.83 3.73 -17.37
C TYR A 295 2.23 3.92 -17.94
N TYR A 296 3.25 3.54 -17.17
CA TYR A 296 4.60 3.40 -17.68
C TYR A 296 4.78 1.96 -18.20
N ILE A 297 4.81 1.83 -19.51
CA ILE A 297 5.03 0.56 -20.21
C ILE A 297 6.38 0.69 -20.91
N ASN A 298 7.31 -0.24 -20.59
CA ASN A 298 8.64 -0.31 -21.20
C ASN A 298 8.61 -1.12 -22.49
#